data_517d41fe3030a38962dd28776cd8ea54
#
_entry.id   517d41fe3030a38962dd28776cd8ea54
#
_cell.length_a   1.000
_cell.length_b   1.000
_cell.length_c   1.000
_cell.angle_alpha   90.00
_cell.angle_beta   90.00
_cell.angle_gamma   90.00
#
_symmetry.space_group_name_H-M   'P 1'
#
loop_
_entity.id
_entity.type
_entity.pdbx_description
1 polymer ?
#
loop_
_entity_poly.entity_id
_entity_poly.type
_entity_poly.pdbx_seq_one_letter_code
_entity_poly.pdbx_strand_id
1 'polypeptide(L)'
;MRDLDLLCQINERTKAVVQMTLTTYDDKLCRILEPNVCTTSRRIQVLQKMQEERIPTIVWLTPILPFINDAEENLKGILEYCVVAGVKGIVNFGMGVTLREGNREYFYHALDQVFPGLSEKYWNKYGYDYVINSPNSKHLLHIFRETCRKAGIMYQTDQIFDYLKDFPEKSEYWQISLFDNK
;
A
#
# COMPACT_ATOMS: atom_id res chain seq x y z
N MET A 1 3.82 12.41 -15.29
CA MET A 1 4.52 12.33 -13.99
C MET A 1 5.71 13.23 -14.07
N ARG A 2 5.80 14.21 -13.16
CA ARG A 2 6.81 15.28 -13.24
C ARG A 2 8.24 14.75 -13.12
N ASP A 3 8.47 13.83 -12.18
CA ASP A 3 9.82 13.42 -11.76
C ASP A 3 10.19 12.01 -12.27
N LEU A 4 9.58 11.56 -13.38
CA LEU A 4 9.79 10.21 -13.90
C LEU A 4 11.22 10.00 -14.43
N ASP A 5 11.75 11.00 -15.09
CA ASP A 5 13.12 11.02 -15.63
C ASP A 5 14.16 10.87 -14.52
N LEU A 6 13.96 11.53 -13.38
CA LEU A 6 14.83 11.40 -12.20
C LEU A 6 14.76 9.99 -11.61
N LEU A 7 13.55 9.42 -11.50
CA LEU A 7 13.38 8.05 -11.02
C LEU A 7 14.06 7.04 -11.95
N CYS A 8 13.97 7.22 -13.26
CA CYS A 8 14.68 6.38 -14.24
C CYS A 8 16.19 6.47 -14.03
N GLN A 9 16.75 7.68 -13.96
CA GLN A 9 18.19 7.90 -13.73
C GLN A 9 18.69 7.26 -12.42
N ILE A 10 17.90 7.37 -11.34
CA ILE A 10 18.22 6.71 -10.06
C ILE A 10 18.19 5.19 -10.24
N ASN A 11 17.15 4.68 -10.92
CA ASN A 11 16.99 3.24 -11.12
C ASN A 11 18.06 2.63 -12.03
N GLU A 12 18.64 3.40 -12.94
CA GLU A 12 19.79 2.99 -13.74
C GLU A 12 21.06 2.85 -12.92
N ARG A 13 21.30 3.76 -11.98
CA ARG A 13 22.50 3.79 -11.15
C ARG A 13 22.47 2.80 -10.00
N THR A 14 21.32 2.70 -9.36
CA THR A 14 21.08 1.82 -8.21
C THR A 14 19.69 1.22 -8.28
N LYS A 15 18.81 1.58 -7.36
CA LYS A 15 17.43 1.12 -7.32
C LYS A 15 16.51 2.25 -6.85
N ALA A 16 15.55 2.63 -7.67
CA ALA A 16 14.40 3.41 -7.24
C ALA A 16 13.25 2.46 -6.88
N VAL A 17 12.51 2.74 -5.82
CA VAL A 17 11.29 2.00 -5.46
C VAL A 17 10.17 2.99 -5.21
N VAL A 18 9.10 2.91 -5.99
CA VAL A 18 7.91 3.74 -5.77
C VAL A 18 6.93 3.00 -4.86
N GLN A 19 6.52 3.66 -3.79
CA GLN A 19 5.59 3.10 -2.81
C GLN A 19 4.25 3.83 -2.89
N MET A 20 3.15 3.07 -2.86
CA MET A 20 1.80 3.62 -3.04
C MET A 20 0.81 2.92 -2.11
N THR A 21 -0.01 3.68 -1.39
CA THR A 21 -1.11 3.13 -0.60
C THR A 21 -2.33 2.86 -1.49
N LEU A 22 -2.94 1.69 -1.34
CA LEU A 22 -4.24 1.34 -1.92
C LEU A 22 -5.13 0.76 -0.82
N THR A 23 -6.29 1.38 -0.59
CA THR A 23 -7.25 0.96 0.46
C THR A 23 -8.56 0.46 -0.12
N THR A 24 -8.90 0.90 -1.33
CA THR A 24 -10.09 0.46 -2.07
C THR A 24 -9.82 0.44 -3.56
N TYR A 25 -10.53 -0.46 -4.29
CA TYR A 25 -10.48 -0.49 -5.76
C TYR A 25 -11.48 0.49 -6.39
N ASP A 26 -12.51 0.91 -5.63
CA ASP A 26 -13.56 1.83 -6.09
C ASP A 26 -13.16 3.29 -5.89
N ASP A 27 -13.13 4.05 -6.97
CA ASP A 27 -12.82 5.47 -6.96
C ASP A 27 -13.84 6.33 -6.19
N LYS A 28 -15.11 5.91 -6.11
CA LYS A 28 -16.12 6.64 -5.35
C LYS A 28 -15.84 6.50 -3.86
N LEU A 29 -15.61 5.27 -3.41
CA LEU A 29 -15.24 5.02 -2.03
C LEU A 29 -13.89 5.66 -1.68
N CYS A 30 -12.92 5.64 -2.61
CA CYS A 30 -11.63 6.32 -2.44
C CYS A 30 -11.82 7.83 -2.16
N ARG A 31 -12.66 8.54 -2.91
CA ARG A 31 -12.93 9.97 -2.68
C ARG A 31 -13.59 10.26 -1.33
N ILE A 32 -14.35 9.30 -0.82
CA ILE A 32 -14.98 9.41 0.51
C ILE A 32 -13.95 9.23 1.62
N LEU A 33 -13.11 8.18 1.52
CA LEU A 33 -12.14 7.84 2.56
C LEU A 33 -10.90 8.74 2.52
N GLU A 34 -10.52 9.19 1.33
CA GLU A 34 -9.30 9.96 1.07
C GLU A 34 -9.61 11.19 0.18
N PRO A 35 -10.38 12.20 0.67
CA PRO A 35 -10.96 13.25 -0.17
C PRO A 35 -9.93 14.17 -0.86
N ASN A 36 -8.74 14.30 -0.32
CA ASN A 36 -7.72 15.25 -0.80
C ASN A 36 -6.57 14.61 -1.57
N VAL A 37 -6.73 13.36 -2.01
CA VAL A 37 -5.70 12.63 -2.74
C VAL A 37 -6.22 12.09 -4.07
N CYS A 38 -5.32 11.64 -4.94
CA CYS A 38 -5.72 11.06 -6.21
C CYS A 38 -6.43 9.71 -6.01
N THR A 39 -7.37 9.42 -6.90
CA THR A 39 -8.18 8.19 -6.86
C THR A 39 -7.34 6.93 -7.11
N THR A 40 -7.89 5.78 -6.77
CA THR A 40 -7.25 4.48 -6.99
C THR A 40 -6.90 4.27 -8.46
N SER A 41 -7.83 4.55 -9.38
CA SER A 41 -7.56 4.42 -10.82
C SER A 41 -6.35 5.26 -11.26
N ARG A 42 -6.20 6.46 -10.72
CA ARG A 42 -5.03 7.30 -11.03
C ARG A 42 -3.73 6.74 -10.44
N ARG A 43 -3.79 6.19 -9.23
CA ARG A 43 -2.65 5.52 -8.59
C ARG A 43 -2.22 4.29 -9.40
N ILE A 44 -3.15 3.51 -9.93
CA ILE A 44 -2.87 2.35 -10.77
C ILE A 44 -2.17 2.76 -12.07
N GLN A 45 -2.62 3.83 -12.73
CA GLN A 45 -1.91 4.37 -13.91
C GLN A 45 -0.44 4.71 -13.60
N VAL A 46 -0.17 5.22 -12.39
CA VAL A 46 1.21 5.49 -11.94
C VAL A 46 1.98 4.18 -11.78
N LEU A 47 1.41 3.16 -11.12
CA LEU A 47 2.07 1.86 -10.94
C LEU A 47 2.37 1.18 -12.28
N GLN A 48 1.43 1.21 -13.22
CA GLN A 48 1.62 0.68 -14.58
C GLN A 48 2.74 1.43 -15.31
N LYS A 49 2.79 2.76 -15.19
CA LYS A 49 3.89 3.55 -15.78
C LYS A 49 5.25 3.20 -15.16
N MET A 50 5.31 2.95 -13.84
CA MET A 50 6.54 2.47 -13.20
C MET A 50 6.96 1.11 -13.75
N GLN A 51 6.02 0.20 -14.00
CA GLN A 51 6.29 -1.10 -14.58
C GLN A 51 6.89 -0.96 -16.01
N GLU A 52 6.32 -0.09 -16.85
CA GLU A 52 6.86 0.20 -18.19
C GLU A 52 8.32 0.66 -18.14
N GLU A 53 8.66 1.48 -17.15
CA GLU A 53 10.03 1.99 -16.95
C GLU A 53 10.91 1.03 -16.10
N ARG A 54 10.41 -0.16 -15.78
CA ARG A 54 11.11 -1.17 -14.96
C ARG A 54 11.51 -0.67 -13.57
N ILE A 55 10.77 0.29 -13.04
CA ILE A 55 10.93 0.79 -11.68
C ILE A 55 10.06 -0.06 -10.75
N PRO A 56 10.65 -0.80 -9.79
CA PRO A 56 9.88 -1.63 -8.88
C PRO A 56 8.94 -0.79 -8.01
N THR A 57 7.77 -1.38 -7.73
CA THR A 57 6.74 -0.73 -6.92
C THR A 57 6.33 -1.59 -5.74
N ILE A 58 6.02 -0.96 -4.61
CA ILE A 58 5.46 -1.59 -3.42
C ILE A 58 4.11 -0.94 -3.12
N VAL A 59 3.10 -1.77 -2.90
CA VAL A 59 1.77 -1.30 -2.48
C VAL A 59 1.61 -1.48 -0.98
N TRP A 60 1.07 -0.47 -0.30
CA TRP A 60 0.66 -0.53 1.10
C TRP A 60 -0.85 -0.77 1.15
N LEU A 61 -1.24 -2.00 1.47
CA LEU A 61 -2.63 -2.41 1.63
C LEU A 61 -3.05 -2.19 3.10
N THR A 62 -3.19 -0.94 3.48
CA THR A 62 -3.53 -0.52 4.85
C THR A 62 -3.97 0.96 4.86
N PRO A 63 -4.95 1.34 5.70
CA PRO A 63 -5.76 0.48 6.55
C PRO A 63 -6.89 -0.24 5.81
N ILE A 64 -7.30 -1.40 6.35
CA ILE A 64 -8.57 -2.03 6.00
C ILE A 64 -9.58 -1.72 7.11
N LEU A 65 -10.58 -0.93 6.77
CA LEU A 65 -11.60 -0.45 7.70
C LEU A 65 -12.75 -1.46 7.77
N PRO A 66 -12.98 -2.10 8.93
CA PRO A 66 -14.11 -3.03 9.09
C PRO A 66 -15.44 -2.41 8.64
N PHE A 67 -16.26 -3.19 7.96
CA PHE A 67 -17.59 -2.80 7.45
C PHE A 67 -17.61 -1.72 6.35
N ILE A 68 -16.45 -1.24 5.90
CA ILE A 68 -16.33 -0.18 4.87
C ILE A 68 -15.64 -0.73 3.64
N ASN A 69 -14.36 -1.08 3.76
CA ASN A 69 -13.56 -1.58 2.63
C ASN A 69 -13.00 -2.99 2.88
N ASP A 70 -13.56 -3.72 3.86
CA ASP A 70 -13.19 -5.10 4.20
C ASP A 70 -14.04 -6.17 3.48
N ALA A 71 -14.67 -5.81 2.37
CA ALA A 71 -15.35 -6.75 1.50
C ALA A 71 -14.34 -7.55 0.65
N GLU A 72 -14.66 -8.79 0.36
CA GLU A 72 -13.83 -9.67 -0.48
C GLU A 72 -13.62 -9.07 -1.88
N GLU A 73 -14.67 -8.47 -2.47
CA GLU A 73 -14.62 -7.81 -3.76
C GLU A 73 -13.63 -6.65 -3.78
N ASN A 74 -13.59 -5.87 -2.70
CA ASN A 74 -12.62 -4.77 -2.58
C ASN A 74 -11.19 -5.30 -2.58
N LEU A 75 -10.92 -6.31 -1.77
CA LEU A 75 -9.60 -6.92 -1.70
C LEU A 75 -9.19 -7.53 -3.04
N LYS A 76 -10.07 -8.29 -3.67
CA LYS A 76 -9.82 -8.92 -4.97
C LYS A 76 -9.54 -7.88 -6.06
N GLY A 77 -10.33 -6.80 -6.11
CA GLY A 77 -10.12 -5.72 -7.06
C GLY A 77 -8.78 -5.02 -6.88
N ILE A 78 -8.36 -4.74 -5.65
CA ILE A 78 -7.03 -4.18 -5.37
C ILE A 78 -5.92 -5.15 -5.80
N LEU A 79 -6.06 -6.44 -5.46
CA LEU A 79 -5.05 -7.45 -5.80
C LEU A 79 -4.94 -7.65 -7.31
N GLU A 80 -6.05 -7.64 -8.04
CA GLU A 80 -6.06 -7.69 -9.50
C GLU A 80 -5.28 -6.50 -10.10
N TYR A 81 -5.53 -5.29 -9.61
CA TYR A 81 -4.74 -4.12 -10.01
C TYR A 81 -3.24 -4.29 -9.73
N CYS A 82 -2.88 -4.84 -8.56
CA CYS A 82 -1.49 -5.10 -8.23
C CYS A 82 -0.84 -6.13 -9.16
N VAL A 83 -1.57 -7.19 -9.49
CA VAL A 83 -1.09 -8.23 -10.43
C VAL A 83 -0.88 -7.65 -11.83
N VAL A 84 -1.88 -6.91 -12.35
CA VAL A 84 -1.81 -6.27 -13.68
C VAL A 84 -0.68 -5.23 -13.76
N ALA A 85 -0.49 -4.46 -12.68
CA ALA A 85 0.59 -3.48 -12.60
C ALA A 85 1.97 -4.10 -12.26
N GLY A 86 2.06 -5.42 -12.09
CA GLY A 86 3.31 -6.12 -11.82
C GLY A 86 4.05 -5.61 -10.58
N VAL A 87 3.33 -5.30 -9.50
CA VAL A 87 3.96 -4.78 -8.29
C VAL A 87 4.93 -5.79 -7.68
N LYS A 88 6.04 -5.33 -7.16
CA LYS A 88 7.08 -6.17 -6.58
C LYS A 88 6.68 -6.77 -5.24
N GLY A 89 5.90 -6.03 -4.44
CA GLY A 89 5.44 -6.48 -3.14
C GLY A 89 4.24 -5.71 -2.61
N ILE A 90 3.53 -6.32 -1.66
CA ILE A 90 2.39 -5.70 -0.97
C ILE A 90 2.60 -5.81 0.54
N VAL A 91 2.77 -4.65 1.19
CA VAL A 91 2.84 -4.55 2.66
C VAL A 91 1.44 -4.59 3.23
N ASN A 92 1.20 -5.53 4.14
CA ASN A 92 -0.03 -5.61 4.92
C ASN A 92 0.28 -5.99 6.37
N PHE A 93 -0.22 -5.20 7.32
CA PHE A 93 -0.05 -5.44 8.77
C PHE A 93 -1.28 -6.11 9.41
N GLY A 94 -2.17 -6.63 8.59
CA GLY A 94 -3.43 -7.22 9.03
C GLY A 94 -4.63 -6.54 8.35
N MET A 95 -5.77 -7.22 8.39
CA MET A 95 -7.02 -6.71 7.80
C MET A 95 -7.78 -5.90 8.85
N GLY A 96 -7.26 -4.69 9.13
CA GLY A 96 -7.81 -3.84 10.18
C GLY A 96 -7.16 -2.46 10.22
N VAL A 97 -7.38 -1.76 11.33
CA VAL A 97 -6.85 -0.43 11.63
C VAL A 97 -6.47 -0.33 13.11
N THR A 98 -5.51 0.52 13.43
CA THR A 98 -5.16 0.87 14.81
C THR A 98 -5.73 2.22 15.17
N LEU A 99 -6.43 2.30 16.30
CA LEU A 99 -7.02 3.53 16.82
C LEU A 99 -6.36 3.96 18.13
N ARG A 100 -5.48 4.96 18.03
CA ARG A 100 -4.85 5.60 19.18
C ARG A 100 -5.86 6.52 19.88
N GLU A 101 -5.60 6.80 21.15
CA GLU A 101 -6.30 7.87 21.88
C GLU A 101 -6.19 9.20 21.11
N GLY A 102 -7.28 9.97 21.06
CA GLY A 102 -7.42 11.16 20.25
C GLY A 102 -7.81 10.87 18.79
N ASN A 103 -7.18 9.91 18.14
CA ASN A 103 -7.56 9.51 16.77
C ASN A 103 -8.87 8.73 16.74
N ARG A 104 -9.21 7.99 17.80
CA ARG A 104 -10.45 7.22 17.90
C ARG A 104 -11.67 8.12 17.88
N GLU A 105 -11.67 9.16 18.70
CA GLU A 105 -12.78 10.10 18.81
C GLU A 105 -13.01 10.83 17.48
N TYR A 106 -11.93 11.28 16.85
CA TYR A 106 -11.99 11.87 15.52
C TYR A 106 -12.54 10.88 14.48
N PHE A 107 -12.05 9.65 14.47
CA PHE A 107 -12.47 8.61 13.54
C PHE A 107 -13.95 8.29 13.68
N TYR A 108 -14.45 8.09 14.92
CA TYR A 108 -15.86 7.79 15.18
C TYR A 108 -16.77 8.97 14.79
N HIS A 109 -16.34 10.20 15.06
CA HIS A 109 -17.08 11.37 14.63
C HIS A 109 -17.14 11.47 13.08
N ALA A 110 -16.02 11.24 12.41
CA ALA A 110 -15.96 11.26 10.96
C ALA A 110 -16.78 10.12 10.32
N LEU A 111 -16.83 8.94 10.96
CA LEU A 111 -17.64 7.81 10.49
C LEU A 111 -19.11 8.18 10.36
N ASP A 112 -19.69 8.77 11.38
CA ASP A 112 -21.12 9.08 11.39
C ASP A 112 -21.51 10.17 10.40
N GLN A 113 -20.60 11.07 10.04
CA GLN A 113 -20.85 12.06 9.00
C GLN A 113 -21.03 11.43 7.62
N VAL A 114 -20.37 10.29 7.36
CA VAL A 114 -20.33 9.64 6.04
C VAL A 114 -21.15 8.34 6.04
N PHE A 115 -21.13 7.60 7.12
CA PHE A 115 -21.79 6.31 7.30
C PHE A 115 -22.63 6.33 8.58
N PRO A 116 -23.84 6.92 8.57
CA PRO A 116 -24.68 7.06 9.76
C PRO A 116 -24.90 5.75 10.51
N GLY A 117 -24.71 5.77 11.83
CA GLY A 117 -24.85 4.60 12.73
C GLY A 117 -23.66 3.63 12.73
N LEU A 118 -22.63 3.88 11.92
CA LEU A 118 -21.47 2.99 11.87
C LEU A 118 -20.58 3.15 13.11
N SER A 119 -20.50 4.33 13.69
CA SER A 119 -19.75 4.56 14.93
C SER A 119 -20.30 3.72 16.09
N GLU A 120 -21.63 3.63 16.23
CA GLU A 120 -22.27 2.78 17.24
C GLU A 120 -21.92 1.30 17.02
N LYS A 121 -21.93 0.83 15.77
CA LYS A 121 -21.53 -0.54 15.42
C LYS A 121 -20.08 -0.82 15.78
N TYR A 122 -19.18 0.13 15.52
CA TYR A 122 -17.78 0.03 15.92
C TYR A 122 -17.64 -0.01 17.43
N TRP A 123 -18.33 0.90 18.13
CA TRP A 123 -18.30 0.96 19.58
C TRP A 123 -18.78 -0.33 20.23
N ASN A 124 -19.93 -0.85 19.80
CA ASN A 124 -20.50 -2.09 20.34
C ASN A 124 -19.62 -3.31 20.08
N LYS A 125 -18.84 -3.29 19.00
CA LYS A 125 -17.97 -4.43 18.65
C LYS A 125 -16.57 -4.33 19.24
N TYR A 126 -15.97 -3.15 19.28
CA TYR A 126 -14.56 -2.96 19.57
C TYR A 126 -14.28 -2.11 20.81
N GLY A 127 -15.23 -1.30 21.26
CA GLY A 127 -15.07 -0.45 22.43
C GLY A 127 -13.79 0.40 22.36
N TYR A 128 -12.90 0.17 23.32
CA TYR A 128 -11.60 0.84 23.43
C TYR A 128 -10.42 0.06 22.81
N ASP A 129 -10.68 -1.00 22.07
CA ASP A 129 -9.61 -1.80 21.48
C ASP A 129 -8.68 -0.93 20.64
N TYR A 130 -7.36 -1.12 20.83
CA TYR A 130 -6.33 -0.42 20.05
C TYR A 130 -6.25 -0.96 18.63
N VAL A 131 -6.33 -2.28 18.46
CA VAL A 131 -6.28 -2.95 17.14
C VAL A 131 -7.68 -3.42 16.79
N ILE A 132 -8.22 -2.87 15.72
CA ILE A 132 -9.55 -3.19 15.21
C ILE A 132 -9.39 -4.00 13.93
N ASN A 133 -9.71 -5.29 14.02
CA ASN A 133 -9.65 -6.20 12.88
C ASN A 133 -11.03 -6.42 12.25
N SER A 134 -11.05 -6.58 10.92
CA SER A 134 -12.23 -7.03 10.21
C SER A 134 -12.74 -8.37 10.78
N PRO A 135 -14.06 -8.55 10.94
CA PRO A 135 -14.64 -9.86 11.26
C PRO A 135 -14.20 -10.96 10.29
N ASN A 136 -13.92 -10.59 9.05
CA ASN A 136 -13.52 -11.50 7.98
C ASN A 136 -11.99 -11.60 7.83
N SER A 137 -11.20 -11.07 8.77
CA SER A 137 -9.75 -10.92 8.64
C SER A 137 -9.02 -12.20 8.24
N LYS A 138 -9.41 -13.35 8.81
CA LYS A 138 -8.78 -14.66 8.49
C LYS A 138 -9.00 -15.05 7.03
N HIS A 139 -10.23 -14.88 6.53
CA HIS A 139 -10.60 -15.18 5.15
C HIS A 139 -9.89 -14.23 4.17
N LEU A 140 -9.91 -12.93 4.45
CA LEU A 140 -9.24 -11.93 3.64
C LEU A 140 -7.71 -12.14 3.59
N LEU A 141 -7.09 -12.48 4.73
CA LEU A 141 -5.67 -12.81 4.76
C LEU A 141 -5.34 -14.09 3.96
N HIS A 142 -6.24 -15.06 3.94
CA HIS A 142 -6.07 -16.25 3.10
C HIS A 142 -6.07 -15.88 1.61
N ILE A 143 -7.07 -15.12 1.15
CA ILE A 143 -7.16 -14.64 -0.24
C ILE A 143 -5.90 -13.83 -0.61
N PHE A 144 -5.50 -12.90 0.25
CA PHE A 144 -4.32 -12.07 0.05
C PHE A 144 -3.06 -12.92 -0.19
N ARG A 145 -2.78 -13.84 0.74
CA ARG A 145 -1.58 -14.70 0.67
C ARG A 145 -1.58 -15.61 -0.56
N GLU A 146 -2.73 -16.23 -0.85
CA GLU A 146 -2.87 -17.11 -2.01
C GLU A 146 -2.67 -16.35 -3.34
N THR A 147 -3.25 -15.16 -3.46
CA THR A 147 -3.10 -14.33 -4.66
C THR A 147 -1.65 -13.88 -4.83
N CYS A 148 -1.03 -13.36 -3.78
CA CYS A 148 0.37 -12.92 -3.83
C CYS A 148 1.30 -14.10 -4.19
N ARG A 149 1.11 -15.27 -3.57
CA ARG A 149 1.89 -16.48 -3.85
C ARG A 149 1.77 -16.91 -5.31
N LYS A 150 0.54 -16.95 -5.85
CA LYS A 150 0.28 -17.33 -7.25
C LYS A 150 0.89 -16.35 -8.25
N ALA A 151 0.86 -15.06 -7.92
CA ALA A 151 1.38 -13.99 -8.78
C ALA A 151 2.89 -13.72 -8.59
N GLY A 152 3.56 -14.38 -7.66
CA GLY A 152 4.97 -14.12 -7.35
C GLY A 152 5.23 -12.75 -6.72
N ILE A 153 4.23 -12.16 -6.07
CA ILE A 153 4.33 -10.87 -5.38
C ILE A 153 4.81 -11.11 -3.95
N MET A 154 5.84 -10.38 -3.52
CA MET A 154 6.31 -10.43 -2.13
C MET A 154 5.23 -9.93 -1.18
N TYR A 155 4.98 -10.67 -0.10
CA TYR A 155 3.98 -10.31 0.92
C TYR A 155 4.45 -10.53 2.37
N GLN A 156 5.63 -11.05 2.54
CA GLN A 156 6.27 -11.15 3.85
C GLN A 156 6.96 -9.82 4.15
N THR A 157 6.55 -9.17 5.21
CA THR A 157 6.97 -7.82 5.56
C THR A 157 8.49 -7.69 5.68
N ASP A 158 9.13 -8.68 6.31
CA ASP A 158 10.60 -8.70 6.48
C ASP A 158 11.31 -8.74 5.13
N GLN A 159 10.89 -9.62 4.21
CA GLN A 159 11.44 -9.70 2.85
C GLN A 159 11.28 -8.37 2.08
N ILE A 160 10.13 -7.72 2.23
CA ILE A 160 9.88 -6.43 1.57
C ILE A 160 10.80 -5.36 2.15
N PHE A 161 10.94 -5.29 3.47
CA PHE A 161 11.82 -4.30 4.10
C PHE A 161 13.30 -4.57 3.83
N ASP A 162 13.73 -5.82 3.76
CA ASP A 162 15.09 -6.16 3.34
C ASP A 162 15.31 -5.74 1.88
N TYR A 163 14.36 -6.02 0.99
CA TYR A 163 14.41 -5.55 -0.38
C TYR A 163 14.49 -4.01 -0.47
N LEU A 164 13.75 -3.28 0.37
CA LEU A 164 13.76 -1.82 0.39
C LEU A 164 15.08 -1.21 0.90
N LYS A 165 15.84 -1.93 1.70
CA LYS A 165 17.14 -1.48 2.25
C LYS A 165 18.32 -1.81 1.36
N ASP A 166 18.17 -2.77 0.44
CA ASP A 166 19.21 -3.19 -0.48
C ASP A 166 19.27 -2.22 -1.67
N PHE A 167 20.40 -1.54 -1.85
CA PHE A 167 20.67 -0.60 -2.93
C PHE A 167 21.93 -1.02 -3.70
N PRO A 168 21.81 -1.96 -4.65
CA PRO A 168 22.94 -2.43 -5.43
C PRO A 168 23.48 -1.30 -6.31
N GLU A 169 24.79 -1.14 -6.35
CA GLU A 169 25.47 -0.31 -7.34
C GLU A 169 25.44 -1.03 -8.68
N LYS A 170 24.80 -0.41 -9.67
CA LYS A 170 24.70 -0.94 -11.03
C LYS A 170 25.72 -0.35 -12.00
N SER A 171 26.41 0.69 -11.57
CA SER A 171 27.46 1.34 -12.34
C SER A 171 28.77 1.28 -11.59
N GLU A 172 29.85 0.86 -12.27
CA GLU A 172 31.20 0.99 -11.76
C GLU A 172 31.60 2.47 -11.80
N TYR A 173 31.23 3.23 -10.77
CA TYR A 173 31.84 4.53 -10.55
C TYR A 173 33.15 4.30 -9.80
N TRP A 174 34.27 4.41 -10.53
CA TRP A 174 35.55 4.59 -9.89
C TRP A 174 35.56 5.94 -9.17
N GLN A 175 35.48 5.92 -7.87
CA GLN A 175 35.77 7.12 -7.08
C GLN A 175 37.27 7.35 -7.25
N ILE A 176 37.65 8.32 -8.10
CA ILE A 176 39.04 8.78 -8.17
C ILE A 176 39.38 9.33 -6.78
N SER A 177 40.29 8.67 -6.08
CA SER A 177 40.81 9.18 -4.84
C SER A 177 41.50 10.53 -5.10
N LEU A 178 41.16 11.56 -4.34
CA LEU A 178 41.83 12.86 -4.40
C LEU A 178 43.37 12.76 -4.10
N PHE A 179 43.81 11.58 -3.65
CA PHE A 179 45.20 11.32 -3.24
C PHE A 179 45.92 10.33 -4.18
N ASP A 180 45.27 9.84 -5.24
CA ASP A 180 45.95 9.06 -6.28
C ASP A 180 46.71 10.00 -7.21
N ASN A 181 47.82 10.54 -6.74
CA ASN A 181 48.84 11.11 -7.58
C ASN A 181 49.64 9.99 -8.21
N LYS A 182 49.46 9.75 -9.50
CA LYS A 182 50.47 9.25 -10.40
C LYS A 182 50.35 9.94 -11.74
#